data_3fdfb249acfb47c2108c727f8f82b6ad
#
_entry.id   3fdfb249acfb47c2108c727f8f82b6ad
#
_cell.length_a   1.000
_cell.length_b   1.000
_cell.length_c   1.000
_cell.angle_alpha   90.00
_cell.angle_beta   90.00
_cell.angle_gamma   90.00
#
_symmetry.space_group_name_H-M   'P 1'
#
loop_
_entity.id
_entity.type
_entity.pdbx_description
1 polymer ?
#
loop_
_entity_poly.entity_id
_entity_poly.type
_entity_poly.pdbx_seq_one_letter_code
_entity_poly.pdbx_strand_id
1 'polypeptide(L)'
;MLFRFWVFPDCTFLDISKRILLSDDNEGFSTLLLESLHEHGGFHVFHAREEHEVMETIQCHKPHILLLDDMLPHKGGFHVLRQLQERGHRLSTILMTVLPTQKIVRDATELGASYVFPKPFSSQAMIEKIQELLKRAPPTKH
;
A
#
# COMPACT_ATOMS: atom_id res chain seq x y z
N MET A 1 22.27 -3.13 4.20
CA MET A 1 21.02 -3.18 3.47
C MET A 1 21.03 -4.35 2.50
N LEU A 2 19.96 -5.09 2.46
CA LEU A 2 19.86 -6.25 1.59
C LEU A 2 19.00 -5.97 0.39
N PHE A 3 19.56 -6.12 -0.79
CA PHE A 3 18.80 -6.11 -2.03
C PHE A 3 18.43 -7.54 -2.39
N ARG A 4 17.22 -7.75 -2.88
CA ARG A 4 16.73 -9.07 -3.23
C ARG A 4 16.76 -9.23 -4.75
N PHE A 5 17.93 -9.59 -5.25
CA PHE A 5 18.14 -9.81 -6.67
C PHE A 5 18.49 -11.25 -6.95
N TRP A 6 17.99 -11.75 -8.07
CA TRP A 6 18.45 -12.99 -8.64
C TRP A 6 19.29 -12.68 -9.87
N VAL A 7 20.41 -13.39 -10.00
CA VAL A 7 21.28 -13.24 -11.15
C VAL A 7 21.03 -14.42 -12.07
N PHE A 8 20.70 -14.12 -13.30
CA PHE A 8 20.46 -15.13 -14.32
C PHE A 8 21.74 -15.34 -15.16
N PRO A 9 21.84 -16.50 -15.88
CA PRO A 9 23.06 -16.80 -16.68
C PRO A 9 23.39 -15.74 -17.72
N ASP A 10 22.45 -14.96 -18.16
CA ASP A 10 22.65 -13.87 -19.12
C ASP A 10 23.03 -12.55 -18.45
N CYS A 11 23.36 -12.58 -17.16
CA CYS A 11 23.69 -11.41 -16.35
C CYS A 11 22.52 -10.45 -16.11
N THR A 12 21.29 -10.94 -16.21
CA THR A 12 20.10 -10.17 -15.89
C THR A 12 19.81 -10.25 -14.39
N PHE A 13 19.45 -9.11 -13.80
CA PHE A 13 19.05 -9.03 -12.40
C PHE A 13 17.56 -8.87 -12.31
N LEU A 14 16.93 -9.66 -11.42
CA LEU A 14 15.49 -9.54 -11.13
C LEU A 14 15.33 -9.13 -9.68
N ASP A 15 14.71 -8.00 -9.48
CA ASP A 15 14.34 -7.54 -8.13
C ASP A 15 13.11 -8.31 -7.68
N ILE A 16 13.27 -9.13 -6.64
CA ILE A 16 12.19 -9.95 -6.08
C ILE A 16 11.53 -9.32 -4.87
N SER A 17 11.88 -8.09 -4.52
CA SER A 17 11.25 -7.38 -3.43
C SER A 17 9.77 -7.14 -3.72
N LYS A 18 8.93 -7.28 -2.69
CA LYS A 18 7.52 -6.91 -2.83
C LYS A 18 7.39 -5.39 -2.90
N ARG A 19 6.47 -4.94 -3.71
CA ARG A 19 6.25 -3.51 -3.98
C ARG A 19 5.07 -3.01 -3.17
N ILE A 20 5.30 -1.97 -2.41
CA ILE A 20 4.29 -1.33 -1.56
C ILE A 20 4.10 0.09 -2.07
N LEU A 21 2.87 0.51 -2.23
CA LEU A 21 2.56 1.91 -2.51
C LEU A 21 2.03 2.56 -1.24
N LEU A 22 2.75 3.56 -0.75
CA LEU A 22 2.32 4.35 0.41
C LEU A 22 1.67 5.64 -0.10
N SER A 23 0.41 5.83 0.25
CA SER A 23 -0.37 6.98 -0.18
C SER A 23 -0.76 7.81 1.05
N ASP A 24 -0.05 8.92 1.26
CA ASP A 24 -0.22 9.80 2.40
C ASP A 24 0.44 11.14 2.08
N ASP A 25 -0.19 12.25 2.43
CA ASP A 25 0.37 13.59 2.18
C ASP A 25 1.13 14.18 3.37
N ASN A 26 1.16 13.51 4.51
CA ASN A 26 1.95 13.93 5.67
C ASN A 26 3.40 13.47 5.49
N GLU A 27 4.28 14.41 5.15
CA GLU A 27 5.68 14.07 4.85
C GLU A 27 6.43 13.44 6.01
N GLY A 28 6.26 13.95 7.23
CA GLY A 28 6.95 13.41 8.40
C GLY A 28 6.58 11.96 8.66
N PHE A 29 5.30 11.68 8.67
CA PHE A 29 4.79 10.33 8.86
C PHE A 29 5.24 9.40 7.72
N SER A 30 5.08 9.87 6.49
CA SER A 30 5.42 9.06 5.31
C SER A 30 6.90 8.71 5.24
N THR A 31 7.78 9.66 5.54
CA THR A 31 9.21 9.42 5.50
C THR A 31 9.62 8.35 6.50
N LEU A 32 9.14 8.44 7.74
CA LEU A 32 9.47 7.46 8.78
C LEU A 32 8.93 6.07 8.43
N LEU A 33 7.71 6.01 7.97
CA LEU A 33 7.10 4.73 7.60
C LEU A 33 7.79 4.11 6.39
N LEU A 34 8.08 4.91 5.38
CA LEU A 34 8.77 4.46 4.17
C LEU A 34 10.14 3.85 4.51
N GLU A 35 10.92 4.55 5.35
CA GLU A 35 12.21 4.06 5.78
C GLU A 35 12.09 2.73 6.53
N SER A 36 11.14 2.63 7.45
CA SER A 36 10.92 1.40 8.20
C SER A 36 10.49 0.24 7.31
N LEU A 37 9.60 0.49 6.38
CA LEU A 37 9.13 -0.54 5.45
C LEU A 37 10.29 -1.05 4.60
N HIS A 38 11.15 -0.16 4.16
CA HIS A 38 12.31 -0.53 3.36
C HIS A 38 13.36 -1.26 4.20
N GLU A 39 13.79 -0.68 5.32
CA GLU A 39 14.90 -1.22 6.12
C GLU A 39 14.52 -2.47 6.90
N HIS A 40 13.36 -2.48 7.52
CA HIS A 40 12.94 -3.58 8.40
C HIS A 40 12.04 -4.59 7.70
N GLY A 41 11.27 -4.15 6.71
CA GLY A 41 10.40 -5.03 5.94
C GLY A 41 11.04 -5.61 4.70
N GLY A 42 12.07 -4.97 4.18
CA GLY A 42 12.70 -5.38 2.93
C GLY A 42 11.83 -5.12 1.70
N PHE A 43 10.91 -4.17 1.79
CA PHE A 43 9.99 -3.85 0.70
C PHE A 43 10.56 -2.76 -0.21
N HIS A 44 10.14 -2.79 -1.46
CA HIS A 44 10.36 -1.68 -2.37
C HIS A 44 9.14 -0.77 -2.25
N VAL A 45 9.34 0.47 -1.82
CA VAL A 45 8.23 1.37 -1.48
C VAL A 45 8.15 2.54 -2.45
N PHE A 46 6.98 2.73 -3.03
CA PHE A 46 6.63 3.92 -3.79
C PHE A 46 5.81 4.84 -2.90
N HIS A 47 5.90 6.13 -3.10
CA HIS A 47 5.16 7.11 -2.33
C HIS A 47 4.34 7.99 -3.26
N ALA A 48 3.06 8.16 -2.95
CA ALA A 48 2.16 9.05 -3.66
C ALA A 48 1.44 9.95 -2.65
N ARG A 49 1.21 11.18 -3.02
CA ARG A 49 0.61 12.20 -2.12
C ARG A 49 -0.82 12.53 -2.45
N GLU A 50 -1.27 12.19 -3.63
CA GLU A 50 -2.62 12.51 -4.06
C GLU A 50 -3.15 11.42 -5.00
N GLU A 51 -4.45 11.45 -5.24
CA GLU A 51 -5.14 10.40 -5.99
C GLU A 51 -4.52 10.11 -7.35
N HIS A 52 -4.23 11.14 -8.12
CA HIS A 52 -3.72 10.94 -9.47
C HIS A 52 -2.37 10.23 -9.47
N GLU A 53 -1.49 10.55 -8.52
CA GLU A 53 -0.22 9.84 -8.34
C GLU A 53 -0.42 8.39 -7.95
N VAL A 54 -1.43 8.13 -7.09
CA VAL A 54 -1.78 6.76 -6.68
C VAL A 54 -2.17 5.93 -7.91
N MET A 55 -3.09 6.45 -8.70
CA MET A 55 -3.61 5.73 -9.86
C MET A 55 -2.52 5.51 -10.91
N GLU A 56 -1.68 6.50 -11.14
CA GLU A 56 -0.56 6.39 -12.07
C GLU A 56 0.46 5.35 -11.61
N THR A 57 0.81 5.37 -10.32
CA THR A 57 1.78 4.41 -9.77
C THR A 57 1.25 2.98 -9.85
N ILE A 58 -0.03 2.78 -9.57
CA ILE A 58 -0.65 1.46 -9.70
C ILE A 58 -0.53 0.94 -11.12
N GLN A 59 -0.80 1.79 -12.09
CA GLN A 59 -0.74 1.41 -13.49
C GLN A 59 0.68 1.13 -13.96
N CYS A 60 1.65 1.95 -13.55
CA CYS A 60 3.03 1.87 -14.04
C CYS A 60 3.87 0.83 -13.29
N HIS A 61 3.68 0.68 -12.00
CA HIS A 61 4.57 -0.12 -11.15
C HIS A 61 3.90 -1.35 -10.55
N LYS A 62 2.60 -1.45 -10.63
CA LYS A 62 1.83 -2.62 -10.20
C LYS A 62 2.22 -3.09 -8.78
N PRO A 63 2.01 -2.26 -7.77
CA PRO A 63 2.34 -2.64 -6.40
C PRO A 63 1.51 -3.83 -5.94
N HIS A 64 2.03 -4.56 -4.97
CA HIS A 64 1.33 -5.70 -4.38
C HIS A 64 0.34 -5.26 -3.31
N ILE A 65 0.67 -4.18 -2.60
CA ILE A 65 -0.16 -3.64 -1.53
C ILE A 65 -0.20 -2.12 -1.62
N LEU A 66 -1.38 -1.56 -1.37
CA LEU A 66 -1.58 -0.13 -1.23
C LEU A 66 -1.86 0.19 0.23
N LEU A 67 -1.07 1.10 0.80
CA LEU A 67 -1.35 1.71 2.10
C LEU A 67 -1.98 3.06 1.80
N LEU A 68 -3.24 3.23 2.16
CA LEU A 68 -4.05 4.36 1.72
C LEU A 68 -4.54 5.16 2.91
N ASP A 69 -4.15 6.43 2.99
CA ASP A 69 -4.66 7.35 3.99
C ASP A 69 -6.09 7.76 3.60
N ASP A 70 -7.00 7.72 4.57
CA ASP A 70 -8.39 8.14 4.34
C ASP A 70 -8.50 9.64 4.05
N MET A 71 -7.53 10.43 4.50
CA MET A 71 -7.53 11.89 4.41
C MET A 71 -6.64 12.43 3.29
N LEU A 72 -6.55 11.72 2.17
CA LEU A 72 -5.82 12.25 1.01
C LEU A 72 -6.42 13.56 0.52
N PRO A 73 -5.59 14.46 -0.05
CA PRO A 73 -6.09 15.71 -0.61
C PRO A 73 -7.20 15.51 -1.63
N HIS A 74 -8.01 16.53 -1.78
CA HIS A 74 -9.14 16.57 -2.70
C HIS A 74 -10.28 15.66 -2.25
N LYS A 75 -10.48 14.53 -2.90
CA LYS A 75 -11.64 13.67 -2.65
C LYS A 75 -11.43 12.59 -1.58
N GLY A 76 -10.20 12.47 -1.08
CA GLY A 76 -9.90 11.54 0.01
C GLY A 76 -9.69 10.09 -0.41
N GLY A 77 -9.31 9.27 0.58
CA GLY A 77 -8.98 7.86 0.34
C GLY A 77 -10.16 7.01 -0.10
N PHE A 78 -11.36 7.32 0.38
CA PHE A 78 -12.56 6.57 -0.03
C PHE A 78 -12.85 6.71 -1.51
N HIS A 79 -12.55 7.88 -2.08
CA HIS A 79 -12.70 8.08 -3.51
C HIS A 79 -11.71 7.21 -4.30
N VAL A 80 -10.49 7.07 -3.80
CA VAL A 80 -9.49 6.18 -4.38
C VAL A 80 -9.99 4.73 -4.36
N LEU A 81 -10.53 4.27 -3.21
CA LEU A 81 -11.10 2.92 -3.11
C LEU A 81 -12.19 2.69 -4.14
N ARG A 82 -13.08 3.67 -4.30
CA ARG A 82 -14.16 3.58 -5.27
C ARG A 82 -13.61 3.49 -6.69
N GLN A 83 -12.63 4.30 -7.03
CA GLN A 83 -12.00 4.28 -8.34
C GLN A 83 -11.34 2.92 -8.63
N LEU A 84 -10.66 2.37 -7.66
CA LEU A 84 -10.03 1.05 -7.81
C LEU A 84 -11.07 -0.04 -8.05
N GLN A 85 -12.16 -0.01 -7.30
CA GLN A 85 -13.24 -0.97 -7.45
C GLN A 85 -13.90 -0.85 -8.83
N GLU A 86 -14.22 0.36 -9.26
CA GLU A 86 -14.85 0.62 -10.55
C GLU A 86 -13.99 0.18 -11.73
N ARG A 87 -12.67 0.30 -11.59
CA ARG A 87 -11.72 -0.09 -12.63
C ARG A 87 -11.32 -1.57 -12.54
N GLY A 88 -11.86 -2.31 -11.59
CA GLY A 88 -11.59 -3.74 -11.45
C GLY A 88 -10.21 -4.08 -10.92
N HIS A 89 -9.53 -3.15 -10.27
CA HIS A 89 -8.26 -3.45 -9.62
C HIS A 89 -8.48 -4.32 -8.39
N ARG A 90 -7.70 -5.38 -8.25
CA ARG A 90 -7.79 -6.30 -7.12
C ARG A 90 -6.57 -6.21 -6.22
N LEU A 91 -6.15 -5.01 -6.01
CA LEU A 91 -4.99 -4.69 -5.19
C LEU A 91 -5.35 -4.81 -3.72
N SER A 92 -4.54 -5.54 -2.95
CA SER A 92 -4.70 -5.57 -1.50
C SER A 92 -4.48 -4.18 -0.95
N THR A 93 -5.46 -3.66 -0.21
CA THR A 93 -5.43 -2.27 0.27
C THR A 93 -5.66 -2.22 1.77
N ILE A 94 -4.79 -1.51 2.46
CA ILE A 94 -4.93 -1.18 3.88
C ILE A 94 -5.32 0.28 3.96
N LEU A 95 -6.51 0.57 4.46
CA LEU A 95 -6.93 1.95 4.72
C LEU A 95 -6.43 2.36 6.11
N MET A 96 -5.71 3.48 6.18
CA MET A 96 -5.20 4.03 7.44
C MET A 96 -6.11 5.17 7.87
N THR A 97 -6.59 5.15 9.11
CA THR A 97 -7.52 6.15 9.61
C THR A 97 -7.33 6.43 11.09
N VAL A 98 -7.54 7.68 11.51
CA VAL A 98 -7.57 8.04 12.92
C VAL A 98 -8.97 7.79 13.54
N LEU A 99 -9.97 7.49 12.72
CA LEU A 99 -11.36 7.28 13.15
C LEU A 99 -11.88 5.91 12.71
N PRO A 100 -11.41 4.81 13.34
CA PRO A 100 -11.82 3.47 12.93
C PRO A 100 -13.21 3.09 13.47
N THR A 101 -14.23 3.88 13.16
CA THR A 101 -15.60 3.58 13.57
C THR A 101 -16.13 2.39 12.80
N GLN A 102 -17.19 1.77 13.33
CA GLN A 102 -17.83 0.64 12.64
C GLN A 102 -18.30 1.03 11.24
N LYS A 103 -18.79 2.27 11.09
CA LYS A 103 -19.22 2.76 9.78
C LYS A 103 -18.05 2.87 8.80
N ILE A 104 -16.94 3.44 9.24
CA ILE A 104 -15.74 3.58 8.40
C ILE A 104 -15.21 2.19 7.97
N VAL A 105 -15.12 1.26 8.92
CA VAL A 105 -14.66 -0.10 8.63
C VAL A 105 -15.58 -0.79 7.62
N ARG A 106 -16.89 -0.69 7.83
CA ARG A 106 -17.87 -1.29 6.94
C ARG A 106 -17.80 -0.69 5.54
N ASP A 107 -17.80 0.65 5.45
CA ASP A 107 -17.78 1.34 4.16
C ASP A 107 -16.49 1.02 3.39
N ALA A 108 -15.35 1.02 4.06
CA ALA A 108 -14.08 0.68 3.44
C ALA A 108 -14.06 -0.76 2.93
N THR A 109 -14.56 -1.68 3.74
CA THR A 109 -14.61 -3.10 3.37
C THR A 109 -15.52 -3.31 2.16
N GLU A 110 -16.66 -2.65 2.12
CA GLU A 110 -17.58 -2.72 0.98
C GLU A 110 -16.93 -2.19 -0.31
N LEU A 111 -16.04 -1.22 -0.18
CA LEU A 111 -15.29 -0.69 -1.33
C LEU A 111 -14.01 -1.47 -1.64
N GLY A 112 -13.81 -2.60 -0.99
CA GLY A 112 -12.72 -3.51 -1.33
C GLY A 112 -11.46 -3.39 -0.50
N ALA A 113 -11.45 -2.59 0.57
CA ALA A 113 -10.29 -2.54 1.47
C ALA A 113 -10.11 -3.90 2.14
N SER A 114 -8.85 -4.35 2.18
CA SER A 114 -8.51 -5.64 2.79
C SER A 114 -8.44 -5.54 4.31
N TYR A 115 -8.10 -4.36 4.81
CA TYR A 115 -7.98 -4.12 6.24
C TYR A 115 -8.06 -2.62 6.51
N VAL A 116 -8.57 -2.25 7.68
CA VAL A 116 -8.59 -0.86 8.16
C VAL A 116 -7.65 -0.77 9.36
N PHE A 117 -6.61 0.03 9.23
CA PHE A 117 -5.55 0.13 10.24
C PHE A 117 -5.70 1.45 11.01
N PRO A 118 -5.94 1.40 12.32
CA PRO A 118 -6.10 2.62 13.10
C PRO A 118 -4.77 3.35 13.30
N LYS A 119 -4.76 4.65 13.15
CA LYS A 119 -3.64 5.51 13.50
C LYS A 119 -3.80 5.99 14.94
N PRO A 120 -2.72 6.17 15.69
CA PRO A 120 -1.32 5.87 15.34
C PRO A 120 -1.02 4.38 15.46
N PHE A 121 0.01 3.94 14.75
CA PHE A 121 0.46 2.54 14.81
C PHE A 121 1.98 2.48 14.76
N SER A 122 2.54 1.34 15.17
CA SER A 122 3.97 1.12 15.02
C SER A 122 4.29 0.60 13.62
N SER A 123 5.48 0.93 13.13
CA SER A 123 5.94 0.38 11.85
C SER A 123 5.95 -1.14 11.85
N GLN A 124 6.33 -1.74 13.00
CA GLN A 124 6.36 -3.18 13.13
C GLN A 124 4.97 -3.81 12.95
N ALA A 125 3.95 -3.22 13.55
CA ALA A 125 2.58 -3.70 13.40
C ALA A 125 2.12 -3.63 11.94
N MET A 126 2.48 -2.56 11.24
CA MET A 126 2.16 -2.42 9.82
C MET A 126 2.89 -3.46 8.98
N ILE A 127 4.18 -3.67 9.23
CA ILE A 127 4.97 -4.67 8.52
C ILE A 127 4.37 -6.06 8.69
N GLU A 128 3.97 -6.41 9.91
CA GLU A 128 3.34 -7.70 10.18
C GLU A 128 2.03 -7.87 9.43
N LYS A 129 1.20 -6.82 9.36
CA LYS A 129 -0.05 -6.87 8.61
C LYS A 129 0.20 -7.02 7.11
N ILE A 130 1.18 -6.31 6.58
CA ILE A 130 1.56 -6.43 5.17
C ILE A 130 2.00 -7.85 4.86
N GLN A 131 2.87 -8.42 5.71
CA GLN A 131 3.34 -9.79 5.53
C GLN A 131 2.19 -10.80 5.57
N GLU A 132 1.25 -10.60 6.49
CA GLU A 132 0.06 -11.43 6.59
C GLU A 132 -0.76 -11.38 5.30
N LEU A 133 -1.01 -10.18 4.78
CA LEU A 133 -1.79 -10.02 3.56
C LEU A 133 -1.08 -10.58 2.34
N LEU A 134 0.24 -10.44 2.26
CA LEU A 134 1.02 -10.99 1.15
C LEU A 134 0.96 -12.51 1.09
N LYS A 135 0.85 -13.17 2.25
CA LYS A 135 0.73 -14.62 2.30
C LYS A 135 -0.63 -15.12 1.82
N ARG A 136 -1.69 -14.32 2.01
CA ARG A 136 -3.07 -14.70 1.71
C ARG A 136 -3.57 -14.14 0.40
N ALA A 137 -2.97 -13.06 -0.06
CA ALA A 137 -3.47 -12.37 -1.24
C ALA A 137 -3.33 -13.22 -2.50
N PRO A 138 -4.37 -13.29 -3.34
CA PRO A 138 -4.22 -13.91 -4.66
C PRO A 138 -3.29 -13.07 -5.54
N PRO A 139 -2.78 -13.60 -6.66
CA PRO A 139 -1.98 -12.81 -7.59
C PRO A 139 -2.71 -11.52 -7.97
N THR A 140 -2.00 -10.40 -7.91
CA THR A 140 -2.56 -9.09 -8.22
C THR A 140 -2.82 -8.97 -9.73
N LYS A 141 -4.01 -8.50 -10.08
CA LYS A 141 -4.36 -8.19 -11.47
C LYS A 141 -4.53 -6.68 -11.61
N HIS A 142 -3.93 -6.13 -12.61
CA HIS A 142 -3.96 -4.68 -12.85
C HIS A 142 -4.50 -4.34 -14.23
#